data_413c3fc63b47b31ce1a4e55c654fee6a
#
_entry.id   413c3fc63b47b31ce1a4e55c654fee6a
#
_cell.length_a   1.000
_cell.length_b   1.000
_cell.length_c   1.000
_cell.angle_alpha   90.00
_cell.angle_beta   90.00
_cell.angle_gamma   90.00
#
_symmetry.space_group_name_H-M   'P 1'
#
loop_
_entity.id
_entity.type
_entity.pdbx_description
1 polymer ?
#
loop_
_entity_poly.entity_id
_entity_poly.type
_entity_poly.pdbx_seq_one_letter_code
_entity_poly.pdbx_strand_id
1 'polypeptide(L)'
;MKNIRVLVVGCGNMGASHAKAYQNVAGFEICGLVSPGNSKDVLNEALGGGQKLYSDYFTALADSKPDAVCISTYPDTHEDYSIAALEAGCHVFLEKPIADSLAGAIRVAEAVQKSGKKLVVGYILRHHPSWIKFIEIAKTMGKPLVMRMNLNQQSHGYMWDVHRNLMKSLSPIVDCGVHYIDVMCQMTRSKPLRVSAIGARMTEDIPAGNYNYGQLQIHFEDGSVGWYEAGWGPMISQNAYFVKDVFGPKGSVSIVAKNAGGEGKSDDVESHTKTESLRVHHADIDAKNEFTREDEWVNLTDEPDHQGLCDREQAYFLQAINDNIDLTDHVEDAVNSLRIAFACDESVKTGEMVRL
;
A
#
# COMPACT_ATOMS: atom_id res chain seq x y z
N MET A 1 21.55 5.41 -21.75
CA MET A 1 21.18 6.45 -20.77
C MET A 1 22.09 6.32 -19.55
N LYS A 2 22.36 7.38 -18.81
CA LYS A 2 23.11 7.30 -17.54
C LYS A 2 22.22 6.63 -16.50
N ASN A 3 22.76 5.71 -15.71
CA ASN A 3 22.00 5.09 -14.62
C ASN A 3 21.57 6.14 -13.58
N ILE A 4 20.38 5.97 -13.03
CA ILE A 4 19.87 6.74 -11.89
C ILE A 4 20.59 6.23 -10.62
N ARG A 5 21.33 7.10 -9.97
CA ARG A 5 22.03 6.79 -8.71
C ARG A 5 21.04 6.86 -7.56
N VAL A 6 20.79 5.72 -6.90
CA VAL A 6 19.80 5.61 -5.82
C VAL A 6 20.49 5.38 -4.48
N LEU A 7 20.10 6.19 -3.47
CA LEU A 7 20.46 6.00 -2.08
C LEU A 7 19.36 5.21 -1.38
N VAL A 8 19.68 4.04 -0.81
CA VAL A 8 18.71 3.20 -0.08
C VAL A 8 18.78 3.53 1.41
N VAL A 9 17.67 4.00 1.96
CA VAL A 9 17.52 4.46 3.36
C VAL A 9 16.55 3.54 4.10
N GLY A 10 17.05 2.88 5.14
CA GLY A 10 16.36 1.75 5.77
C GLY A 10 16.75 0.43 5.11
N CYS A 11 17.51 -0.41 5.83
CA CYS A 11 18.03 -1.68 5.34
C CYS A 11 17.33 -2.89 6.01
N GLY A 12 16.05 -2.72 6.39
CA GLY A 12 15.18 -3.79 6.89
C GLY A 12 14.60 -4.62 5.74
N ASN A 13 13.55 -5.39 6.02
CA ASN A 13 12.94 -6.31 5.04
C ASN A 13 12.55 -5.60 3.72
N MET A 14 11.79 -4.49 3.80
CA MET A 14 11.37 -3.77 2.59
C MET A 14 12.55 -3.10 1.89
N GLY A 15 13.45 -2.46 2.63
CA GLY A 15 14.66 -1.87 2.04
C GLY A 15 15.56 -2.90 1.35
N ALA A 16 15.63 -4.12 1.85
CA ALA A 16 16.35 -5.22 1.20
C ALA A 16 15.66 -5.66 -0.10
N SER A 17 14.33 -5.76 -0.12
CA SER A 17 13.57 -6.09 -1.32
C SER A 17 13.73 -5.03 -2.41
N HIS A 18 13.65 -3.74 -2.03
CA HIS A 18 13.87 -2.65 -3.00
C HIS A 18 15.32 -2.55 -3.47
N ALA A 19 16.30 -2.77 -2.59
CA ALA A 19 17.70 -2.80 -2.98
C ALA A 19 17.98 -3.92 -4.00
N LYS A 20 17.40 -5.09 -3.81
CA LYS A 20 17.41 -6.18 -4.80
C LYS A 20 16.75 -5.76 -6.11
N ALA A 21 15.60 -5.10 -6.04
CA ALA A 21 14.92 -4.60 -7.24
C ALA A 21 15.80 -3.62 -8.03
N TYR A 22 16.57 -2.74 -7.37
CA TYR A 22 17.52 -1.85 -8.04
C TYR A 22 18.70 -2.59 -8.70
N GLN A 23 19.03 -3.81 -8.26
CA GLN A 23 19.98 -4.67 -8.98
C GLN A 23 19.33 -5.38 -10.18
N ASN A 24 18.07 -5.79 -10.05
CA ASN A 24 17.33 -6.53 -11.07
C ASN A 24 16.89 -5.62 -12.24
N VAL A 25 16.53 -4.37 -11.94
CA VAL A 25 16.03 -3.39 -12.92
C VAL A 25 17.18 -2.59 -13.52
N ALA A 26 17.47 -2.83 -14.80
CA ALA A 26 18.50 -2.10 -15.51
C ALA A 26 18.16 -0.60 -15.59
N GLY A 27 19.13 0.26 -15.27
CA GLY A 27 18.97 1.71 -15.26
C GLY A 27 19.14 2.35 -13.89
N PHE A 28 19.31 1.56 -12.83
CA PHE A 28 19.70 2.02 -11.50
C PHE A 28 21.14 1.66 -11.14
N GLU A 29 21.70 2.42 -10.21
CA GLU A 29 22.97 2.17 -9.55
C GLU A 29 22.82 2.54 -8.07
N ILE A 30 23.00 1.57 -7.16
CA ILE A 30 22.97 1.85 -5.72
C ILE A 30 24.25 2.64 -5.37
N CYS A 31 24.11 3.85 -4.87
CA CYS A 31 25.24 4.71 -4.50
C CYS A 31 25.53 4.73 -3.00
N GLY A 32 24.71 4.08 -2.17
CA GLY A 32 24.92 3.92 -0.74
C GLY A 32 23.74 3.25 -0.03
N LEU A 33 24.03 2.71 1.13
CA LEU A 33 23.07 2.08 2.04
C LEU A 33 23.10 2.81 3.38
N VAL A 34 21.92 3.17 3.90
CA VAL A 34 21.78 3.94 5.14
C VAL A 34 20.99 3.16 6.17
N SER A 35 21.58 2.91 7.32
CA SER A 35 20.88 2.40 8.51
C SER A 35 21.70 2.69 9.78
N PRO A 36 21.11 3.07 10.91
CA PRO A 36 21.87 3.31 12.13
C PRO A 36 22.50 2.02 12.71
N GLY A 37 21.90 0.85 12.46
CA GLY A 37 22.37 -0.45 12.95
C GLY A 37 23.15 -1.26 11.90
N ASN A 38 23.30 -2.56 12.17
CA ASN A 38 24.09 -3.49 11.35
C ASN A 38 23.32 -3.99 10.10
N SER A 39 22.03 -3.65 9.94
CA SER A 39 21.24 -4.11 8.80
C SER A 39 21.84 -3.68 7.46
N LYS A 40 22.51 -2.53 7.39
CA LYS A 40 23.24 -2.09 6.19
C LYS A 40 24.41 -3.00 5.83
N ASP A 41 25.10 -3.54 6.82
CA ASP A 41 26.24 -4.45 6.62
C ASP A 41 25.74 -5.78 6.07
N VAL A 42 24.67 -6.34 6.67
CA VAL A 42 24.00 -7.57 6.20
C VAL A 42 23.48 -7.40 4.78
N LEU A 43 22.83 -6.26 4.49
CA LEU A 43 22.32 -5.97 3.16
C LEU A 43 23.46 -5.81 2.14
N ASN A 44 24.54 -5.12 2.51
CA ASN A 44 25.70 -4.96 1.63
C ASN A 44 26.31 -6.33 1.24
N GLU A 45 26.45 -7.24 2.18
CA GLU A 45 26.93 -8.61 1.88
C GLU A 45 25.95 -9.34 0.96
N ALA A 46 24.65 -9.25 1.21
CA ALA A 46 23.61 -9.88 0.39
C ALA A 46 23.58 -9.35 -1.07
N LEU A 47 23.97 -8.08 -1.26
CA LEU A 47 24.09 -7.45 -2.59
C LEU A 47 25.43 -7.70 -3.29
N GLY A 48 26.32 -8.49 -2.70
CA GLY A 48 27.66 -8.80 -3.25
C GLY A 48 28.77 -7.87 -2.78
N GLY A 49 28.50 -6.98 -1.83
CA GLY A 49 29.48 -6.07 -1.24
C GLY A 49 29.78 -4.81 -2.07
N GLY A 50 30.65 -3.98 -1.52
CA GLY A 50 31.19 -2.81 -2.25
C GLY A 50 30.34 -1.54 -2.19
N GLN A 51 29.20 -1.55 -1.53
CA GLN A 51 28.38 -0.36 -1.36
C GLN A 51 28.96 0.58 -0.29
N LYS A 52 28.79 1.90 -0.46
CA LYS A 52 29.07 2.84 0.63
C LYS A 52 28.05 2.68 1.75
N LEU A 53 28.51 2.63 3.00
CA LEU A 53 27.67 2.42 4.15
C LEU A 53 27.63 3.69 5.01
N TYR A 54 26.42 4.09 5.42
CA TYR A 54 26.21 5.28 6.22
C TYR A 54 25.31 4.94 7.42
N SER A 55 25.57 5.62 8.54
CA SER A 55 24.73 5.50 9.75
C SER A 55 23.76 6.66 9.92
N ASP A 56 23.95 7.75 9.18
CA ASP A 56 23.14 8.96 9.22
C ASP A 56 22.67 9.34 7.81
N TYR A 57 21.38 9.63 7.70
CA TYR A 57 20.75 9.93 6.41
C TYR A 57 21.23 11.24 5.78
N PHE A 58 21.29 12.32 6.58
CA PHE A 58 21.63 13.64 6.04
C PHE A 58 23.08 13.71 5.58
N THR A 59 23.97 13.04 6.29
CA THR A 59 25.37 12.85 5.87
C THR A 59 25.45 12.05 4.57
N ALA A 60 24.66 10.97 4.45
CA ALA A 60 24.62 10.14 3.26
C ALA A 60 24.11 10.92 2.04
N LEU A 61 23.04 11.70 2.19
CA LEU A 61 22.44 12.52 1.15
C LEU A 61 23.44 13.56 0.61
N ALA A 62 24.12 14.26 1.53
CA ALA A 62 25.11 15.28 1.18
C ALA A 62 26.36 14.71 0.48
N ASP A 63 26.86 13.55 0.96
CA ASP A 63 28.09 12.92 0.43
C ASP A 63 27.84 12.18 -0.89
N SER A 64 26.77 11.37 -0.97
CA SER A 64 26.51 10.54 -2.15
C SER A 64 25.93 11.31 -3.33
N LYS A 65 25.24 12.43 -3.09
CA LYS A 65 24.54 13.25 -4.10
C LYS A 65 23.75 12.38 -5.08
N PRO A 66 22.73 11.65 -4.61
CA PRO A 66 21.98 10.72 -5.43
C PRO A 66 21.06 11.44 -6.42
N ASP A 67 20.68 10.77 -7.51
CA ASP A 67 19.61 11.22 -8.40
C ASP A 67 18.22 10.85 -7.81
N ALA A 68 18.16 9.78 -7.00
CA ALA A 68 16.95 9.29 -6.34
C ALA A 68 17.25 8.74 -4.93
N VAL A 69 16.24 8.78 -4.05
CA VAL A 69 16.30 8.21 -2.70
C VAL A 69 15.17 7.21 -2.55
N CYS A 70 15.47 6.00 -2.07
CA CYS A 70 14.49 5.01 -1.63
C CYS A 70 14.41 5.05 -0.11
N ILE A 71 13.24 5.39 0.44
CA ILE A 71 13.00 5.52 1.88
C ILE A 71 12.12 4.35 2.33
N SER A 72 12.70 3.44 3.12
CA SER A 72 12.07 2.22 3.65
C SER A 72 12.30 2.11 5.16
N THR A 73 12.12 3.21 5.84
CA THR A 73 12.28 3.38 7.30
C THR A 73 10.93 3.24 8.00
N TYR A 74 10.87 3.56 9.28
CA TYR A 74 9.60 3.71 9.97
C TYR A 74 8.91 5.02 9.59
N PRO A 75 7.56 5.08 9.62
CA PRO A 75 6.78 6.23 9.15
C PRO A 75 7.08 7.58 9.80
N ASP A 76 7.60 7.58 11.03
CA ASP A 76 8.01 8.78 11.77
C ASP A 76 9.16 9.57 11.13
N THR A 77 9.90 8.95 10.19
CA THR A 77 10.97 9.62 9.45
C THR A 77 10.60 9.96 8.01
N HIS A 78 9.46 9.47 7.52
CA HIS A 78 9.06 9.56 6.11
C HIS A 78 8.94 11.02 5.64
N GLU A 79 8.34 11.87 6.45
CA GLU A 79 8.17 13.29 6.14
C GLU A 79 9.52 13.99 5.97
N ASP A 80 10.33 14.00 7.02
CA ASP A 80 11.60 14.75 7.06
C ASP A 80 12.57 14.26 5.98
N TYR A 81 12.64 12.95 5.78
CA TYR A 81 13.55 12.37 4.81
C TYR A 81 13.10 12.63 3.37
N SER A 82 11.80 12.55 3.11
CA SER A 82 11.26 12.85 1.78
C SER A 82 11.44 14.32 1.41
N ILE A 83 11.13 15.22 2.32
CA ILE A 83 11.28 16.67 2.09
C ILE A 83 12.76 17.00 1.83
N ALA A 84 13.68 16.49 2.65
CA ALA A 84 15.10 16.72 2.47
C ALA A 84 15.63 16.19 1.13
N ALA A 85 15.18 15.00 0.68
CA ALA A 85 15.53 14.46 -0.63
C ALA A 85 14.99 15.34 -1.77
N LEU A 86 13.72 15.74 -1.70
CA LEU A 86 13.08 16.58 -2.71
C LEU A 86 13.76 17.96 -2.81
N GLU A 87 14.10 18.57 -1.68
CA GLU A 87 14.84 19.86 -1.61
C GLU A 87 16.27 19.73 -2.14
N ALA A 88 16.92 18.57 -1.96
CA ALA A 88 18.20 18.27 -2.55
C ALA A 88 18.13 17.98 -4.06
N GLY A 89 16.93 18.00 -4.66
CA GLY A 89 16.69 17.78 -6.08
C GLY A 89 16.65 16.30 -6.49
N CYS A 90 16.41 15.40 -5.54
CA CYS A 90 16.29 13.97 -5.78
C CYS A 90 14.82 13.56 -6.07
N HIS A 91 14.65 12.53 -6.91
CA HIS A 91 13.39 11.80 -6.97
C HIS A 91 13.25 10.89 -5.73
N VAL A 92 12.04 10.53 -5.34
CA VAL A 92 11.81 9.75 -4.13
C VAL A 92 10.92 8.54 -4.42
N PHE A 93 11.38 7.35 -4.03
CA PHE A 93 10.52 6.21 -3.75
C PHE A 93 10.35 6.12 -2.24
N LEU A 94 9.11 6.09 -1.77
CA LEU A 94 8.77 6.14 -0.36
C LEU A 94 7.87 4.97 0.02
N GLU A 95 8.27 4.19 1.01
CA GLU A 95 7.37 3.20 1.60
C GLU A 95 6.11 3.86 2.19
N LYS A 96 5.04 3.08 2.20
CA LYS A 96 3.78 3.49 2.81
C LYS A 96 3.86 3.47 4.36
N PRO A 97 3.06 4.26 5.04
CA PRO A 97 2.26 5.39 4.55
C PRO A 97 3.16 6.59 4.20
N ILE A 98 2.64 7.55 3.42
CA ILE A 98 3.40 8.73 2.97
C ILE A 98 4.00 9.56 4.13
N ALA A 99 3.37 9.54 5.32
CA ALA A 99 3.84 10.15 6.57
C ALA A 99 3.14 9.49 7.76
N ASP A 100 3.55 9.81 8.97
CA ASP A 100 2.91 9.40 10.24
C ASP A 100 1.77 10.32 10.66
N SER A 101 1.52 11.39 9.93
CA SER A 101 0.46 12.37 10.19
C SER A 101 -0.11 12.95 8.89
N LEU A 102 -1.37 13.38 8.92
CA LEU A 102 -1.98 14.04 7.76
C LEU A 102 -1.29 15.36 7.42
N ALA A 103 -0.88 16.13 8.43
CA ALA A 103 -0.14 17.37 8.22
C ALA A 103 1.21 17.11 7.56
N GLY A 104 1.92 16.05 7.96
CA GLY A 104 3.15 15.60 7.33
C GLY A 104 2.93 15.17 5.87
N ALA A 105 1.88 14.40 5.60
CA ALA A 105 1.53 13.99 4.24
C ALA A 105 1.28 15.18 3.30
N ILE A 106 0.59 16.21 3.79
CA ILE A 106 0.35 17.46 3.04
C ILE A 106 1.68 18.18 2.75
N ARG A 107 2.58 18.31 3.75
CA ARG A 107 3.89 18.94 3.56
C ARG A 107 4.77 18.19 2.55
N VAL A 108 4.73 16.84 2.57
CA VAL A 108 5.41 16.03 1.54
C VAL A 108 4.84 16.31 0.16
N ALA A 109 3.51 16.34 0.00
CA ALA A 109 2.86 16.64 -1.28
C ALA A 109 3.22 18.06 -1.79
N GLU A 110 3.25 19.07 -0.92
CA GLU A 110 3.70 20.44 -1.24
C GLU A 110 5.17 20.46 -1.67
N ALA A 111 6.04 19.69 -1.02
CA ALA A 111 7.46 19.59 -1.39
C ALA A 111 7.63 18.91 -2.77
N VAL A 112 6.82 17.89 -3.09
CA VAL A 112 6.78 17.29 -4.44
C VAL A 112 6.44 18.35 -5.49
N GLN A 113 5.36 19.11 -5.26
CA GLN A 113 4.92 20.15 -6.18
C GLN A 113 6.01 21.23 -6.38
N LYS A 114 6.63 21.68 -5.28
CA LYS A 114 7.68 22.71 -5.29
C LYS A 114 8.95 22.26 -5.99
N SER A 115 9.38 21.00 -5.77
CA SER A 115 10.63 20.49 -6.34
C SER A 115 10.51 20.09 -7.82
N GLY A 116 9.29 19.77 -8.28
CA GLY A 116 9.04 19.18 -9.61
C GLY A 116 9.62 17.77 -9.78
N LYS A 117 10.03 17.13 -8.68
CA LYS A 117 10.57 15.77 -8.69
C LYS A 117 9.46 14.74 -8.58
N LYS A 118 9.78 13.50 -8.94
CA LYS A 118 8.84 12.39 -8.85
C LYS A 118 8.86 11.79 -7.44
N LEU A 119 7.67 11.58 -6.89
CA LEU A 119 7.45 10.77 -5.69
C LEU A 119 6.56 9.59 -6.07
N VAL A 120 7.06 8.38 -5.86
CA VAL A 120 6.25 7.14 -5.92
C VAL A 120 6.15 6.59 -4.50
N VAL A 121 4.92 6.40 -4.02
CA VAL A 121 4.65 5.74 -2.74
C VAL A 121 4.44 4.25 -2.99
N GLY A 122 5.03 3.39 -2.15
CA GLY A 122 5.05 1.93 -2.26
C GLY A 122 3.68 1.26 -2.05
N TYR A 123 2.73 1.58 -2.90
CA TYR A 123 1.44 0.90 -2.97
C TYR A 123 1.54 -0.30 -3.91
N ILE A 124 2.06 -1.40 -3.40
CA ILE A 124 2.39 -2.62 -4.16
C ILE A 124 1.22 -3.14 -5.03
N LEU A 125 -0.03 -2.96 -4.59
CA LEU A 125 -1.23 -3.36 -5.34
C LEU A 125 -1.41 -2.57 -6.64
N ARG A 126 -0.84 -1.38 -6.75
CA ARG A 126 -0.83 -0.59 -8.01
C ARG A 126 0.00 -1.23 -9.11
N HIS A 127 0.93 -2.12 -8.77
CA HIS A 127 1.85 -2.79 -9.68
C HIS A 127 1.56 -4.28 -9.83
N HIS A 128 0.57 -4.78 -9.10
CA HIS A 128 0.11 -6.16 -9.19
C HIS A 128 -0.86 -6.33 -10.37
N PRO A 129 -0.53 -7.16 -11.38
CA PRO A 129 -1.30 -7.23 -12.63
C PRO A 129 -2.76 -7.60 -12.41
N SER A 130 -3.03 -8.48 -11.48
CA SER A 130 -4.40 -8.89 -11.16
C SER A 130 -5.21 -7.79 -10.48
N TRP A 131 -4.59 -7.01 -9.61
CA TRP A 131 -5.25 -5.86 -8.97
C TRP A 131 -5.50 -4.74 -9.96
N ILE A 132 -4.59 -4.49 -10.89
CA ILE A 132 -4.81 -3.56 -12.01
C ILE A 132 -6.05 -4.00 -12.80
N LYS A 133 -6.12 -5.30 -13.14
CA LYS A 133 -7.28 -5.85 -13.87
C LYS A 133 -8.58 -5.78 -13.07
N PHE A 134 -8.52 -6.05 -11.77
CA PHE A 134 -9.65 -5.92 -10.86
C PHE A 134 -10.19 -4.48 -10.82
N ILE A 135 -9.30 -3.48 -10.71
CA ILE A 135 -9.65 -2.05 -10.73
C ILE A 135 -10.25 -1.65 -12.10
N GLU A 136 -9.65 -2.10 -13.20
CA GLU A 136 -10.15 -1.82 -14.55
C GLU A 136 -11.58 -2.33 -14.73
N ILE A 137 -11.86 -3.59 -14.33
CA ILE A 137 -13.19 -4.17 -14.42
C ILE A 137 -14.16 -3.43 -13.49
N ALA A 138 -13.77 -3.15 -12.23
CA ALA A 138 -14.61 -2.42 -11.29
C ALA A 138 -15.09 -1.07 -11.84
N LYS A 139 -14.23 -0.33 -12.55
CA LYS A 139 -14.59 0.94 -13.19
C LYS A 139 -15.68 0.80 -14.25
N THR A 140 -15.90 -0.38 -14.82
CA THR A 140 -16.94 -0.64 -15.82
C THR A 140 -18.31 -0.95 -15.21
N MET A 141 -18.39 -1.23 -13.90
CA MET A 141 -19.62 -1.63 -13.20
C MET A 141 -20.64 -0.49 -13.01
N GLY A 142 -20.31 0.71 -13.48
CA GLY A 142 -21.15 1.91 -13.29
C GLY A 142 -20.97 2.55 -11.93
N LYS A 143 -21.81 3.52 -11.61
CA LYS A 143 -21.79 4.28 -10.35
C LYS A 143 -23.19 4.34 -9.75
N PRO A 144 -23.36 4.32 -8.40
CA PRO A 144 -22.31 4.21 -7.40
C PRO A 144 -21.71 2.81 -7.31
N LEU A 145 -20.49 2.69 -6.77
CA LEU A 145 -19.85 1.41 -6.44
C LEU A 145 -20.04 1.08 -4.96
N VAL A 146 -20.19 -0.20 -4.67
CA VAL A 146 -20.03 -0.76 -3.33
C VAL A 146 -18.74 -1.60 -3.34
N MET A 147 -17.77 -1.21 -2.54
CA MET A 147 -16.44 -1.84 -2.49
C MET A 147 -16.23 -2.47 -1.11
N ARG A 148 -15.99 -3.78 -1.07
CA ARG A 148 -15.78 -4.52 0.18
C ARG A 148 -14.44 -5.22 0.15
N MET A 149 -13.60 -4.94 1.13
CA MET A 149 -12.26 -5.53 1.22
C MET A 149 -11.89 -5.78 2.67
N ASN A 150 -11.05 -6.78 2.92
CA ASN A 150 -10.52 -7.03 4.25
C ASN A 150 -9.10 -7.59 4.21
N LEU A 151 -8.41 -7.46 5.35
CA LEU A 151 -7.17 -8.14 5.65
C LEU A 151 -7.11 -8.49 7.14
N ASN A 152 -7.62 -9.66 7.50
CA ASN A 152 -7.50 -10.22 8.85
C ASN A 152 -6.30 -11.17 8.86
N GLN A 153 -5.23 -10.77 9.54
CA GLN A 153 -3.95 -11.46 9.53
C GLN A 153 -3.67 -12.15 10.85
N GLN A 154 -3.49 -13.48 10.81
CA GLN A 154 -2.96 -14.19 11.96
C GLN A 154 -1.53 -13.71 12.22
N SER A 155 -1.21 -13.42 13.46
CA SER A 155 0.16 -13.13 13.85
C SER A 155 0.51 -13.79 15.18
N HIS A 156 1.64 -14.46 15.19
CA HIS A 156 2.20 -15.14 16.36
C HIS A 156 3.74 -15.07 16.34
N GLY A 157 4.38 -15.38 17.46
CA GLY A 157 5.84 -15.35 17.57
C GLY A 157 6.41 -13.99 17.17
N TYR A 158 7.47 -13.99 16.37
CA TYR A 158 8.16 -12.78 15.91
C TYR A 158 7.22 -11.78 15.21
N MET A 159 6.30 -12.24 14.35
CA MET A 159 5.35 -11.35 13.69
C MET A 159 4.38 -10.69 14.65
N TRP A 160 4.01 -11.38 15.74
CA TRP A 160 3.20 -10.76 16.79
C TRP A 160 3.99 -9.65 17.53
N ASP A 161 5.28 -9.86 17.76
CA ASP A 161 6.14 -8.82 18.36
C ASP A 161 6.24 -7.59 17.44
N VAL A 162 6.36 -7.80 16.13
CA VAL A 162 6.36 -6.71 15.13
C VAL A 162 5.03 -5.94 15.16
N HIS A 163 3.89 -6.64 15.07
CA HIS A 163 2.58 -6.00 15.08
C HIS A 163 2.28 -5.29 16.39
N ARG A 164 2.62 -5.86 17.55
CA ARG A 164 2.50 -5.17 18.84
C ARG A 164 3.32 -3.89 18.90
N ASN A 165 4.51 -3.91 18.31
CA ASN A 165 5.35 -2.72 18.25
C ASN A 165 4.77 -1.64 17.34
N LEU A 166 4.26 -2.01 16.16
CA LEU A 166 3.55 -1.10 15.26
C LEU A 166 2.30 -0.50 15.92
N MET A 167 1.52 -1.31 16.64
CA MET A 167 0.30 -0.86 17.33
C MET A 167 0.53 0.07 18.52
N LYS A 168 1.78 0.43 18.84
CA LYS A 168 2.07 1.54 19.76
C LYS A 168 1.79 2.91 19.15
N SER A 169 1.88 3.03 17.84
CA SER A 169 1.74 4.29 17.09
C SER A 169 0.78 4.22 15.91
N LEU A 170 0.57 3.06 15.30
CA LEU A 170 -0.28 2.87 14.12
C LEU A 170 -1.33 1.79 14.38
N SER A 171 -2.51 1.97 13.83
CA SER A 171 -3.54 0.92 13.82
C SER A 171 -3.34 -0.05 12.63
N PRO A 172 -3.96 -1.25 12.67
CA PRO A 172 -4.00 -2.14 11.50
C PRO A 172 -4.62 -1.47 10.27
N ILE A 173 -5.55 -0.54 10.47
CA ILE A 173 -6.18 0.24 9.39
C ILE A 173 -5.17 1.20 8.75
N VAL A 174 -4.35 1.89 9.54
CA VAL A 174 -3.34 2.81 9.00
C VAL A 174 -2.22 2.05 8.30
N ASP A 175 -1.74 0.96 8.87
CA ASP A 175 -0.62 0.22 8.26
C ASP A 175 -1.03 -0.57 7.01
N CYS A 176 -2.06 -1.41 7.10
CA CYS A 176 -2.50 -2.27 6.00
C CYS A 176 -3.61 -1.62 5.15
N GLY A 177 -4.53 -0.90 5.80
CA GLY A 177 -5.73 -0.38 5.15
C GLY A 177 -5.44 0.65 4.08
N VAL A 178 -4.35 1.42 4.19
CA VAL A 178 -3.97 2.42 3.18
C VAL A 178 -3.84 1.82 1.78
N HIS A 179 -3.41 0.57 1.63
CA HIS A 179 -3.36 -0.11 0.34
C HIS A 179 -4.74 -0.32 -0.28
N TYR A 180 -5.71 -0.78 0.53
CA TYR A 180 -7.08 -1.09 0.06
C TYR A 180 -7.90 0.19 -0.11
N ILE A 181 -7.70 1.17 0.75
CA ILE A 181 -8.31 2.50 0.62
C ILE A 181 -7.80 3.18 -0.66
N ASP A 182 -6.51 3.07 -0.96
CA ASP A 182 -5.91 3.54 -2.20
C ASP A 182 -6.57 2.87 -3.43
N VAL A 183 -6.79 1.56 -3.39
CA VAL A 183 -7.53 0.83 -4.44
C VAL A 183 -8.95 1.36 -4.59
N MET A 184 -9.67 1.64 -3.49
CA MET A 184 -11.01 2.23 -3.54
C MET A 184 -10.98 3.63 -4.18
N CYS A 185 -10.01 4.47 -3.82
CA CYS A 185 -9.83 5.79 -4.42
C CYS A 185 -9.59 5.69 -5.92
N GLN A 186 -8.76 4.74 -6.37
CA GLN A 186 -8.54 4.48 -7.80
C GLN A 186 -9.79 4.02 -8.54
N MET A 187 -10.65 3.21 -7.91
CA MET A 187 -11.89 2.70 -8.52
C MET A 187 -12.94 3.80 -8.69
N THR A 188 -13.15 4.63 -7.66
CA THR A 188 -14.19 5.66 -7.71
C THR A 188 -13.73 6.92 -8.43
N ARG A 189 -12.48 7.34 -8.26
CA ARG A 189 -12.00 8.68 -8.65
C ARG A 189 -12.91 9.78 -8.13
N SER A 190 -13.54 9.58 -6.97
CA SER A 190 -14.49 10.47 -6.34
C SER A 190 -13.97 10.92 -4.98
N LYS A 191 -14.32 12.13 -4.59
CA LYS A 191 -13.89 12.71 -3.32
C LYS A 191 -14.50 11.95 -2.14
N PRO A 192 -13.69 11.51 -1.16
CA PRO A 192 -14.22 10.95 0.09
C PRO A 192 -14.85 12.07 0.93
N LEU A 193 -16.02 11.82 1.51
CA LEU A 193 -16.79 12.81 2.27
C LEU A 193 -16.79 12.57 3.77
N ARG A 194 -16.85 11.30 4.19
CA ARG A 194 -16.99 10.93 5.60
C ARG A 194 -16.63 9.48 5.85
N VAL A 195 -16.18 9.22 7.07
CA VAL A 195 -15.84 7.89 7.59
C VAL A 195 -16.61 7.62 8.88
N SER A 196 -17.13 6.40 9.02
CA SER A 196 -17.61 5.84 10.28
C SER A 196 -16.84 4.56 10.56
N ALA A 197 -16.44 4.31 11.81
CA ALA A 197 -15.64 3.15 12.14
C ALA A 197 -15.95 2.61 13.53
N ILE A 198 -15.66 1.31 13.72
CA ILE A 198 -15.64 0.62 15.00
C ILE A 198 -14.31 -0.09 15.17
N GLY A 199 -13.87 -0.25 16.42
CA GLY A 199 -12.65 -0.96 16.77
C GLY A 199 -12.85 -1.87 17.97
N ALA A 200 -12.06 -2.93 18.04
CA ALA A 200 -12.03 -3.84 19.18
C ALA A 200 -10.59 -4.10 19.64
N ARG A 201 -10.39 -4.00 20.95
CA ARG A 201 -9.14 -4.40 21.61
C ARG A 201 -9.30 -5.80 22.15
N MET A 202 -8.77 -6.79 21.44
CA MET A 202 -8.91 -8.22 21.77
C MET A 202 -7.74 -8.79 22.58
N THR A 203 -6.82 -7.93 23.05
CA THR A 203 -5.64 -8.34 23.83
C THR A 203 -5.19 -7.25 24.78
N GLU A 204 -4.57 -7.65 25.90
CA GLU A 204 -3.94 -6.72 26.84
C GLU A 204 -2.50 -6.34 26.42
N ASP A 205 -1.94 -6.98 25.41
CA ASP A 205 -0.55 -6.79 24.94
C ASP A 205 -0.32 -5.47 24.19
N ILE A 206 -1.37 -4.72 23.90
CA ILE A 206 -1.30 -3.42 23.22
C ILE A 206 -1.77 -2.29 24.15
N PRO A 207 -1.36 -1.03 23.92
CA PRO A 207 -1.74 0.09 24.78
C PRO A 207 -3.26 0.22 24.95
N ALA A 208 -3.69 0.68 26.12
CA ALA A 208 -5.08 1.01 26.36
C ALA A 208 -5.51 2.15 25.41
N GLY A 209 -6.68 2.01 24.80
CA GLY A 209 -7.19 2.96 23.81
C GLY A 209 -6.80 2.63 22.36
N ASN A 210 -5.86 1.71 22.14
CA ASN A 210 -5.58 1.18 20.81
C ASN A 210 -6.41 -0.08 20.55
N TYR A 211 -6.52 -0.47 19.30
CA TYR A 211 -7.30 -1.64 18.87
C TYR A 211 -6.44 -2.52 17.95
N ASN A 212 -6.71 -3.82 17.94
CA ASN A 212 -6.08 -4.76 17.04
C ASN A 212 -7.07 -5.37 16.01
N TYR A 213 -8.32 -4.94 16.04
CA TYR A 213 -9.32 -5.13 14.99
C TYR A 213 -10.06 -3.83 14.76
N GLY A 214 -10.18 -3.41 13.52
CA GLY A 214 -10.95 -2.24 13.11
C GLY A 214 -11.73 -2.47 11.84
N GLN A 215 -12.88 -1.83 11.74
CA GLN A 215 -13.74 -1.81 10.55
C GLN A 215 -14.14 -0.38 10.26
N LEU A 216 -14.05 0.02 9.00
CA LEU A 216 -14.46 1.33 8.54
C LEU A 216 -15.48 1.27 7.40
N GLN A 217 -16.26 2.33 7.29
CA GLN A 217 -17.15 2.63 6.17
C GLN A 217 -16.82 4.01 5.63
N ILE A 218 -16.64 4.12 4.32
CA ILE A 218 -16.34 5.37 3.61
C ILE A 218 -17.52 5.72 2.71
N HIS A 219 -17.88 7.01 2.68
CA HIS A 219 -18.82 7.56 1.71
C HIS A 219 -18.11 8.53 0.78
N PHE A 220 -18.34 8.35 -0.52
CA PHE A 220 -17.79 9.20 -1.57
C PHE A 220 -18.87 10.10 -2.19
N GLU A 221 -18.45 11.20 -2.81
CA GLU A 221 -19.32 12.22 -3.39
C GLU A 221 -20.23 11.67 -4.52
N ASP A 222 -19.75 10.68 -5.30
CA ASP A 222 -20.52 10.00 -6.36
C ASP A 222 -21.56 9.00 -5.83
N GLY A 223 -21.74 8.93 -4.50
CA GLY A 223 -22.61 7.97 -3.83
C GLY A 223 -21.98 6.60 -3.59
N SER A 224 -20.76 6.36 -4.07
CA SER A 224 -20.02 5.12 -3.80
C SER A 224 -19.74 4.96 -2.32
N VAL A 225 -19.66 3.70 -1.86
CA VAL A 225 -19.35 3.34 -0.49
C VAL A 225 -18.24 2.30 -0.44
N GLY A 226 -17.33 2.48 0.49
CA GLY A 226 -16.26 1.53 0.79
C GLY A 226 -16.46 0.91 2.17
N TRP A 227 -16.17 -0.36 2.29
CA TRP A 227 -16.06 -1.09 3.54
C TRP A 227 -14.69 -1.78 3.59
N TYR A 228 -13.97 -1.57 4.68
CA TYR A 228 -12.70 -2.25 4.91
C TYR A 228 -12.58 -2.67 6.37
N GLU A 229 -12.02 -3.84 6.61
CA GLU A 229 -11.63 -4.29 7.95
C GLU A 229 -10.22 -4.85 7.96
N ALA A 230 -9.55 -4.67 9.09
CA ALA A 230 -8.26 -5.28 9.37
C ALA A 230 -8.19 -5.75 10.82
N GLY A 231 -7.57 -6.90 11.01
CA GLY A 231 -7.31 -7.45 12.33
C GLY A 231 -5.94 -8.12 12.40
N TRP A 232 -5.24 -7.93 13.52
CA TRP A 232 -3.96 -8.57 13.81
C TRP A 232 -4.01 -9.33 15.13
N GLY A 233 -3.51 -10.54 15.14
CA GLY A 233 -3.30 -11.25 16.38
C GLY A 233 -3.38 -12.76 16.30
N PRO A 234 -3.00 -13.45 17.39
CA PRO A 234 -3.07 -14.91 17.46
C PRO A 234 -4.50 -15.45 17.49
N MET A 235 -5.52 -14.58 17.73
CA MET A 235 -6.93 -14.94 17.72
C MET A 235 -7.52 -15.01 16.28
N ILE A 236 -6.80 -14.52 15.27
CA ILE A 236 -7.21 -14.61 13.86
C ILE A 236 -6.92 -16.02 13.35
N SER A 237 -7.85 -16.63 12.63
CA SER A 237 -7.67 -17.96 12.05
C SER A 237 -6.61 -17.93 10.93
N GLN A 238 -5.84 -19.00 10.83
CA GLN A 238 -4.91 -19.22 9.72
C GLN A 238 -5.62 -19.21 8.36
N ASN A 239 -6.85 -19.66 8.31
CA ASN A 239 -7.71 -19.66 7.12
C ASN A 239 -8.68 -18.50 7.16
N ALA A 240 -8.19 -17.27 7.33
CA ALA A 240 -9.03 -16.09 7.30
C ALA A 240 -9.70 -15.94 5.92
N TYR A 241 -10.98 -15.60 5.92
CA TYR A 241 -11.71 -15.30 4.69
C TYR A 241 -11.28 -13.94 4.17
N PHE A 242 -10.85 -13.91 2.91
CA PHE A 242 -10.58 -12.67 2.19
C PHE A 242 -11.81 -12.26 1.40
N VAL A 243 -12.39 -11.11 1.76
CA VAL A 243 -13.42 -10.46 0.96
C VAL A 243 -12.75 -9.39 0.14
N LYS A 244 -12.86 -9.49 -1.18
CA LYS A 244 -12.35 -8.50 -2.14
C LYS A 244 -13.33 -8.49 -3.30
N ASP A 245 -14.40 -7.72 -3.16
CA ASP A 245 -15.43 -7.61 -4.17
C ASP A 245 -15.92 -6.17 -4.36
N VAL A 246 -16.38 -5.91 -5.55
CA VAL A 246 -16.94 -4.62 -5.95
C VAL A 246 -18.17 -4.87 -6.80
N PHE A 247 -19.26 -4.18 -6.51
CA PHE A 247 -20.43 -4.21 -7.33
C PHE A 247 -21.01 -2.81 -7.56
N GLY A 248 -21.63 -2.65 -8.70
CA GLY A 248 -22.30 -1.44 -9.13
C GLY A 248 -23.54 -1.78 -9.97
N PRO A 249 -24.20 -0.78 -10.56
CA PRO A 249 -25.43 -0.97 -11.29
C PRO A 249 -25.37 -1.96 -12.48
N LYS A 250 -24.17 -2.18 -13.04
CA LYS A 250 -23.98 -3.03 -14.22
C LYS A 250 -23.48 -4.44 -13.93
N GLY A 251 -23.20 -4.77 -12.64
CA GLY A 251 -22.70 -6.07 -12.22
C GLY A 251 -21.69 -6.00 -11.10
N SER A 252 -20.87 -7.03 -11.00
CA SER A 252 -19.85 -7.13 -9.96
C SER A 252 -18.56 -7.78 -10.44
N VAL A 253 -17.48 -7.53 -9.73
CA VAL A 253 -16.23 -8.26 -9.87
C VAL A 253 -15.73 -8.66 -8.49
N SER A 254 -15.28 -9.91 -8.35
CA SER A 254 -14.80 -10.46 -7.10
C SER A 254 -13.49 -11.21 -7.31
N ILE A 255 -12.56 -11.05 -6.38
CA ILE A 255 -11.41 -11.93 -6.28
C ILE A 255 -11.88 -13.21 -5.59
N VAL A 256 -11.71 -14.36 -6.22
CA VAL A 256 -12.18 -15.67 -5.71
C VAL A 256 -11.08 -16.70 -5.78
N ALA A 257 -10.89 -17.43 -4.68
CA ALA A 257 -10.04 -18.62 -4.68
C ALA A 257 -10.72 -19.75 -5.47
N LYS A 258 -9.95 -20.48 -6.28
CA LYS A 258 -10.46 -21.61 -7.08
C LYS A 258 -10.98 -22.76 -6.21
N ASN A 259 -10.43 -22.92 -5.02
CA ASN A 259 -10.80 -23.99 -4.09
C ASN A 259 -11.44 -23.37 -2.85
N ALA A 260 -12.63 -23.85 -2.49
CA ALA A 260 -13.42 -23.38 -1.34
C ALA A 260 -12.74 -23.57 0.05
N GLY A 261 -11.53 -24.11 0.09
CA GLY A 261 -10.74 -24.33 1.29
C GLY A 261 -9.46 -23.52 1.39
N GLY A 262 -9.26 -22.52 0.51
CA GLY A 262 -8.11 -21.60 0.42
C GLY A 262 -6.80 -22.13 1.02
N GLU A 263 -5.84 -22.47 0.19
CA GLU A 263 -4.50 -22.90 0.67
C GLU A 263 -3.67 -21.72 1.22
N GLY A 264 -4.16 -20.48 1.10
CA GLY A 264 -3.49 -19.28 1.58
C GLY A 264 -3.53 -19.19 3.10
N LYS A 265 -2.36 -19.04 3.71
CA LYS A 265 -2.23 -18.79 5.14
C LYS A 265 -2.34 -17.30 5.43
N SER A 266 -3.13 -16.91 6.41
CA SER A 266 -3.33 -15.50 6.75
C SER A 266 -2.10 -14.84 7.38
N ASP A 267 -1.05 -15.60 7.72
CA ASP A 267 0.25 -15.12 8.19
C ASP A 267 1.28 -14.95 7.06
N ASP A 268 0.95 -15.36 5.83
CA ASP A 268 1.83 -15.25 4.66
C ASP A 268 1.50 -13.98 3.85
N VAL A 269 2.49 -13.09 3.70
CA VAL A 269 2.36 -11.83 2.96
C VAL A 269 1.99 -12.06 1.49
N GLU A 270 2.51 -13.12 0.86
CA GLU A 270 2.17 -13.45 -0.53
C GLU A 270 0.69 -13.80 -0.69
N SER A 271 0.12 -14.52 0.28
CA SER A 271 -1.30 -14.89 0.25
C SER A 271 -2.25 -13.69 0.28
N HIS A 272 -1.81 -12.55 0.81
CA HIS A 272 -2.64 -11.34 0.90
C HIS A 272 -2.82 -10.64 -0.46
N THR A 273 -1.85 -10.76 -1.34
CA THR A 273 -1.87 -10.12 -2.66
C THR A 273 -2.38 -11.04 -3.76
N LYS A 274 -2.26 -12.37 -3.59
CA LYS A 274 -2.73 -13.36 -4.57
C LYS A 274 -4.22 -13.22 -4.87
N THR A 275 -4.55 -13.40 -6.14
CA THR A 275 -5.91 -13.24 -6.62
C THR A 275 -6.45 -14.50 -7.31
N GLU A 276 -5.60 -15.43 -7.74
CA GLU A 276 -5.91 -16.68 -8.45
C GLU A 276 -6.88 -16.52 -9.64
N SER A 277 -8.04 -15.93 -9.43
CA SER A 277 -9.01 -15.63 -10.49
C SER A 277 -9.97 -14.50 -10.09
N LEU A 278 -10.50 -13.81 -11.11
CA LEU A 278 -11.59 -12.87 -10.95
C LEU A 278 -12.86 -13.50 -11.51
N ARG A 279 -13.97 -13.35 -10.78
CA ARG A 279 -15.31 -13.64 -11.25
C ARG A 279 -16.01 -12.33 -11.56
N VAL A 280 -16.54 -12.21 -12.77
CA VAL A 280 -17.28 -11.04 -13.26
C VAL A 280 -18.72 -11.43 -13.50
N HIS A 281 -19.64 -10.76 -12.83
CA HIS A 281 -21.06 -10.91 -13.01
C HIS A 281 -21.62 -9.72 -13.80
N HIS A 282 -22.60 -9.97 -14.69
CA HIS A 282 -23.27 -8.98 -15.50
C HIS A 282 -24.73 -8.85 -15.08
N ALA A 283 -25.18 -7.61 -14.80
CA ALA A 283 -26.51 -7.35 -14.24
C ALA A 283 -27.61 -7.19 -15.31
N ASP A 284 -27.28 -7.32 -16.59
CA ASP A 284 -28.25 -7.16 -17.66
C ASP A 284 -29.26 -8.30 -17.65
N ILE A 285 -30.56 -7.97 -17.58
CA ILE A 285 -31.68 -8.91 -17.60
C ILE A 285 -32.56 -8.68 -18.82
N ASP A 286 -33.15 -9.74 -19.34
CA ASP A 286 -34.07 -9.71 -20.48
C ASP A 286 -35.53 -9.42 -20.06
N ALA A 287 -36.43 -9.43 -21.02
CA ALA A 287 -37.87 -9.22 -20.82
C ALA A 287 -38.55 -10.32 -19.98
N LYS A 288 -37.87 -11.47 -19.76
CA LYS A 288 -38.33 -12.57 -18.91
C LYS A 288 -37.75 -12.50 -17.50
N ASN A 289 -36.96 -11.45 -17.21
CA ASN A 289 -36.25 -11.26 -15.96
C ASN A 289 -35.14 -12.30 -15.70
N GLU A 290 -34.52 -12.79 -16.80
CA GLU A 290 -33.39 -13.72 -16.74
C GLU A 290 -32.10 -12.98 -17.15
N PHE A 291 -30.95 -13.34 -16.57
CA PHE A 291 -29.69 -12.76 -16.95
C PHE A 291 -29.35 -13.08 -18.41
N THR A 292 -28.92 -12.05 -19.14
CA THR A 292 -28.57 -12.17 -20.58
C THR A 292 -27.19 -12.73 -20.83
N ARG A 293 -26.34 -12.76 -19.78
CA ARG A 293 -24.96 -13.25 -19.82
C ARG A 293 -24.66 -14.09 -18.59
N GLU A 294 -23.88 -15.16 -18.78
CA GLU A 294 -23.29 -15.92 -17.68
C GLU A 294 -22.12 -15.16 -17.06
N ASP A 295 -21.73 -15.57 -15.83
CA ASP A 295 -20.54 -15.04 -15.17
C ASP A 295 -19.27 -15.41 -15.95
N GLU A 296 -18.37 -14.45 -16.07
CA GLU A 296 -17.08 -14.65 -16.71
C GLU A 296 -15.99 -14.93 -15.64
N TRP A 297 -15.05 -15.82 -15.99
CA TRP A 297 -13.90 -16.10 -15.17
C TRP A 297 -12.63 -15.59 -15.86
N VAL A 298 -11.92 -14.70 -15.19
CA VAL A 298 -10.61 -14.20 -15.64
C VAL A 298 -9.55 -14.94 -14.83
N ASN A 299 -8.88 -15.89 -15.46
CA ASN A 299 -7.77 -16.64 -14.86
C ASN A 299 -6.51 -15.77 -14.89
N LEU A 300 -5.83 -15.70 -13.75
CA LEU A 300 -4.64 -14.90 -13.53
C LEU A 300 -3.51 -15.89 -13.17
N THR A 301 -2.73 -16.30 -14.18
CA THR A 301 -1.74 -17.36 -14.05
C THR A 301 -0.32 -16.87 -13.80
N ASP A 302 -0.04 -15.59 -14.09
CA ASP A 302 1.31 -15.03 -14.09
C ASP A 302 1.45 -13.96 -12.98
N GLU A 303 0.99 -14.28 -11.77
CA GLU A 303 1.16 -13.41 -10.63
C GLU A 303 2.60 -13.46 -10.13
N PRO A 304 3.30 -12.33 -10.07
CA PRO A 304 4.65 -12.29 -9.53
C PRO A 304 4.63 -12.57 -8.02
N ASP A 305 5.72 -13.11 -7.51
CA ASP A 305 5.98 -13.15 -6.09
C ASP A 305 6.24 -11.74 -5.51
N HIS A 306 6.42 -11.65 -4.20
CA HIS A 306 6.68 -10.37 -3.54
C HIS A 306 7.89 -9.63 -4.12
N GLN A 307 9.00 -10.32 -4.44
CA GLN A 307 10.17 -9.67 -5.04
C GLN A 307 9.86 -9.16 -6.45
N GLY A 308 9.16 -9.94 -7.25
CA GLY A 308 8.73 -9.52 -8.59
C GLY A 308 7.78 -8.31 -8.57
N LEU A 309 6.98 -8.15 -7.51
CA LEU A 309 6.18 -6.93 -7.32
C LEU A 309 7.05 -5.73 -6.96
N CYS A 310 8.05 -5.89 -6.09
CA CYS A 310 9.02 -4.83 -5.80
C CYS A 310 9.80 -4.44 -7.06
N ASP A 311 10.19 -5.41 -7.89
CA ASP A 311 10.88 -5.15 -9.17
C ASP A 311 9.99 -4.29 -10.10
N ARG A 312 8.67 -4.58 -10.16
CA ARG A 312 7.71 -3.79 -10.94
C ARG A 312 7.52 -2.37 -10.41
N GLU A 313 7.48 -2.20 -9.08
CA GLU A 313 7.42 -0.86 -8.47
C GLU A 313 8.64 -0.03 -8.88
N GLN A 314 9.83 -0.59 -8.79
CA GLN A 314 11.05 0.13 -9.13
C GLN A 314 11.19 0.35 -10.64
N ALA A 315 10.73 -0.58 -11.47
CA ALA A 315 10.65 -0.37 -12.92
C ALA A 315 9.69 0.79 -13.27
N TYR A 316 8.55 0.88 -12.59
CA TYR A 316 7.62 2.00 -12.74
C TYR A 316 8.23 3.33 -12.25
N PHE A 317 8.96 3.31 -11.12
CA PHE A 317 9.66 4.51 -10.64
C PHE A 317 10.70 5.01 -11.65
N LEU A 318 11.48 4.10 -12.25
CA LEU A 318 12.42 4.44 -13.32
C LEU A 318 11.69 5.03 -14.54
N GLN A 319 10.60 4.41 -14.95
CA GLN A 319 9.78 4.90 -16.06
C GLN A 319 9.21 6.29 -15.74
N ALA A 320 8.68 6.50 -14.53
CA ALA A 320 8.12 7.79 -14.13
C ALA A 320 9.17 8.93 -14.19
N ILE A 321 10.42 8.61 -13.86
CA ILE A 321 11.53 9.57 -13.99
C ILE A 321 11.87 9.84 -15.46
N ASN A 322 12.07 8.78 -16.24
CA ASN A 322 12.57 8.88 -17.62
C ASN A 322 11.54 9.51 -18.57
N ASP A 323 10.27 9.13 -18.44
CA ASP A 323 9.18 9.57 -19.28
C ASP A 323 8.46 10.80 -18.72
N ASN A 324 8.95 11.33 -17.60
CA ASN A 324 8.36 12.46 -16.88
C ASN A 324 6.85 12.31 -16.62
N ILE A 325 6.43 11.11 -16.17
CA ILE A 325 5.01 10.80 -15.92
C ILE A 325 4.44 11.78 -14.88
N ASP A 326 3.21 12.23 -15.11
CA ASP A 326 2.46 13.01 -14.10
C ASP A 326 1.99 12.07 -12.99
N LEU A 327 2.43 12.35 -11.76
CA LEU A 327 2.09 11.60 -10.55
C LEU A 327 1.17 12.38 -9.60
N THR A 328 0.52 13.45 -10.07
CA THR A 328 -0.36 14.27 -9.24
C THR A 328 -1.46 13.44 -8.59
N ASP A 329 -2.18 12.64 -9.38
CA ASP A 329 -3.21 11.74 -8.86
C ASP A 329 -2.66 10.70 -7.87
N HIS A 330 -1.43 10.20 -8.10
CA HIS A 330 -0.80 9.23 -7.22
C HIS A 330 -0.51 9.82 -5.84
N VAL A 331 0.02 11.04 -5.80
CA VAL A 331 0.31 11.75 -4.54
C VAL A 331 -0.99 12.14 -3.83
N GLU A 332 -2.00 12.59 -4.57
CA GLU A 332 -3.31 12.91 -4.01
C GLU A 332 -3.99 11.68 -3.40
N ASP A 333 -3.98 10.55 -4.08
CA ASP A 333 -4.51 9.29 -3.56
C ASP A 333 -3.74 8.84 -2.29
N ALA A 334 -2.41 9.04 -2.23
CA ALA A 334 -1.62 8.73 -1.05
C ALA A 334 -2.00 9.60 0.17
N VAL A 335 -2.24 10.89 -0.04
CA VAL A 335 -2.74 11.79 1.01
C VAL A 335 -4.16 11.41 1.41
N ASN A 336 -5.05 11.12 0.46
CA ASN A 336 -6.44 10.77 0.73
C ASN A 336 -6.58 9.42 1.45
N SER A 337 -5.80 8.40 1.06
CA SER A 337 -5.82 7.11 1.75
C SER A 337 -5.40 7.24 3.22
N LEU A 338 -4.37 8.04 3.50
CA LEU A 338 -3.94 8.32 4.87
C LEU A 338 -4.98 9.16 5.64
N ARG A 339 -5.57 10.18 5.01
CA ARG A 339 -6.67 10.98 5.60
C ARG A 339 -7.84 10.11 6.04
N ILE A 340 -8.26 9.18 5.18
CA ILE A 340 -9.34 8.24 5.47
C ILE A 340 -8.95 7.31 6.61
N ALA A 341 -7.73 6.78 6.62
CA ALA A 341 -7.25 5.88 7.66
C ALA A 341 -7.18 6.56 9.04
N PHE A 342 -6.71 7.80 9.13
CA PHE A 342 -6.72 8.56 10.39
C PHE A 342 -8.13 8.97 10.81
N ALA A 343 -9.02 9.29 9.87
CA ALA A 343 -10.43 9.54 10.21
C ALA A 343 -11.11 8.28 10.75
N CYS A 344 -10.68 7.09 10.33
CA CYS A 344 -11.10 5.82 10.94
C CYS A 344 -10.66 5.75 12.41
N ASP A 345 -9.38 6.01 12.69
CA ASP A 345 -8.86 5.98 14.07
C ASP A 345 -9.57 7.01 14.97
N GLU A 346 -9.85 8.20 14.45
CA GLU A 346 -10.63 9.22 15.15
C GLU A 346 -12.06 8.75 15.42
N SER A 347 -12.73 8.16 14.41
CA SER A 347 -14.08 7.62 14.56
C SER A 347 -14.15 6.48 15.60
N VAL A 348 -13.17 5.57 15.60
CA VAL A 348 -13.06 4.52 16.63
C VAL A 348 -12.92 5.13 18.02
N LYS A 349 -12.07 6.16 18.15
CA LYS A 349 -11.79 6.81 19.44
C LYS A 349 -12.96 7.61 19.99
N THR A 350 -13.69 8.30 19.12
CA THR A 350 -14.79 9.20 19.52
C THR A 350 -16.16 8.52 19.52
N GLY A 351 -16.32 7.45 18.77
CA GLY A 351 -17.62 6.82 18.48
C GLY A 351 -18.47 7.62 17.48
N GLU A 352 -17.92 8.67 16.89
CA GLU A 352 -18.63 9.58 16.00
C GLU A 352 -18.16 9.43 14.54
N MET A 353 -19.03 9.82 13.61
CA MET A 353 -18.69 9.91 12.20
C MET A 353 -17.78 11.13 11.95
N VAL A 354 -16.68 10.93 11.27
CA VAL A 354 -15.71 11.98 10.90
C VAL A 354 -16.00 12.49 9.48
N ARG A 355 -16.10 13.81 9.28
CA ARG A 355 -16.17 14.45 7.96
C ARG A 355 -14.75 14.74 7.45
N LEU A 356 -14.54 14.53 6.15
CA LEU A 356 -13.24 14.69 5.50
C LEU A 356 -13.12 15.99 4.73
#